data_0011b6aff03831b9fc31d9b349b30688
#
_entry.id   0011b6aff03831b9fc31d9b349b30688
#
_cell.length_a   1.000
_cell.length_b   1.000
_cell.length_c   1.000
_cell.angle_alpha   90.00
_cell.angle_beta   90.00
_cell.angle_gamma   90.00
#
_symmetry.space_group_name_H-M   'P 1'
#
loop_
_entity.id
_entity.type
_entity.pdbx_description
1 polymer ?
#
loop_
_entity_poly.entity_id
_entity_poly.type
_entity_poly.pdbx_seq_one_letter_code
_entity_poly.pdbx_strand_id
1 'polypeptide(L)'
;MNMPVVVTGMGTINPLGLNVEEFWQGLTAGRSGINPITLFDATNFRVKVDAEVKGFDPTKYMDLKMVDRTPKAVQFAITAAKEAIASARLDMTRESPERVGVNISAMVEGDYVVKQCNAINERGPRRADPLFVTKSSPSGASMGVGMLLGAKGPNSSVNSLCASGADAIGTALNFIRLGYADVMVAGGADSSLT
;
A
#
# COMPACT_ATOMS: atom_id res chain seq x y z
N MET A 1 -28.86 -0.45 15.53
CA MET A 1 -27.99 -1.02 16.56
C MET A 1 -26.53 -0.74 16.17
N ASN A 2 -25.74 -0.22 17.11
CA ASN A 2 -24.34 0.10 16.83
C ASN A 2 -23.54 -1.22 16.96
N MET A 3 -23.41 -1.97 15.86
CA MET A 3 -22.60 -3.20 15.87
C MET A 3 -21.12 -2.84 16.16
N PRO A 4 -20.48 -3.50 17.14
CA PRO A 4 -19.07 -3.32 17.38
C PRO A 4 -18.27 -3.82 16.16
N VAL A 5 -17.36 -3.01 15.66
CA VAL A 5 -16.41 -3.39 14.62
C VAL A 5 -15.03 -3.47 15.28
N VAL A 6 -14.30 -4.53 15.02
CA VAL A 6 -13.01 -4.81 15.65
C VAL A 6 -11.91 -4.99 14.63
N VAL A 7 -10.67 -4.69 15.02
CA VAL A 7 -9.48 -5.01 14.24
C VAL A 7 -9.09 -6.45 14.54
N THR A 8 -9.06 -7.30 13.54
CA THR A 8 -8.75 -8.73 13.66
C THR A 8 -7.33 -9.07 13.23
N GLY A 9 -6.69 -8.23 12.45
CA GLY A 9 -5.31 -8.41 12.00
C GLY A 9 -4.67 -7.09 11.58
N MET A 10 -3.36 -7.06 11.65
CA MET A 10 -2.53 -5.91 11.26
C MET A 10 -1.35 -6.38 10.43
N GLY A 11 -0.85 -5.50 9.57
CA GLY A 11 0.36 -5.71 8.80
C GLY A 11 1.01 -4.38 8.45
N THR A 12 2.33 -4.36 8.35
CA THR A 12 3.09 -3.15 8.04
C THR A 12 4.38 -3.43 7.30
N ILE A 13 4.77 -2.49 6.45
CA ILE A 13 6.10 -2.36 5.88
C ILE A 13 6.53 -0.92 6.13
N ASN A 14 7.60 -0.72 6.88
CA ASN A 14 8.06 0.61 7.23
C ASN A 14 9.59 0.63 7.51
N PRO A 15 10.22 1.81 7.67
CA PRO A 15 11.66 1.92 7.89
C PRO A 15 12.20 1.28 9.18
N LEU A 16 11.34 0.90 10.13
CA LEU A 16 11.74 0.20 11.37
C LEU A 16 11.61 -1.32 11.27
N GLY A 17 10.85 -1.83 10.30
CA GLY A 17 10.65 -3.27 10.12
C GLY A 17 9.79 -3.63 8.94
N LEU A 18 9.92 -4.86 8.47
CA LEU A 18 9.18 -5.40 7.33
C LEU A 18 7.94 -6.22 7.76
N ASN A 19 7.59 -6.14 9.04
CA ASN A 19 6.40 -6.75 9.64
C ASN A 19 6.07 -6.03 10.96
N VAL A 20 4.92 -6.36 11.54
CA VAL A 20 4.43 -5.75 12.79
C VAL A 20 5.37 -6.01 13.97
N GLU A 21 5.94 -7.19 14.08
CA GLU A 21 6.84 -7.57 15.17
C GLU A 21 8.13 -6.75 15.14
N GLU A 22 8.81 -6.67 14.00
CA GLU A 22 10.03 -5.86 13.82
C GLU A 22 9.76 -4.37 14.06
N PHE A 23 8.63 -3.87 13.53
CA PHE A 23 8.19 -2.50 13.75
C PHE A 23 8.00 -2.21 15.24
N TRP A 24 7.28 -3.07 15.95
CA TRP A 24 7.00 -2.91 17.36
C TRP A 24 8.27 -2.94 18.21
N GLN A 25 9.18 -3.88 17.94
CA GLN A 25 10.49 -3.95 18.59
C GLN A 25 11.33 -2.69 18.32
N GLY A 26 11.30 -2.18 17.10
CA GLY A 26 11.99 -0.94 16.74
C GLY A 26 11.42 0.26 17.46
N LEU A 27 10.10 0.38 17.48
CA LEU A 27 9.39 1.48 18.09
C LEU A 27 9.60 1.52 19.61
N THR A 28 9.43 0.38 20.29
CA THR A 28 9.59 0.30 21.76
C THR A 28 11.03 0.45 22.22
N ALA A 29 12.00 0.11 21.38
CA ALA A 29 13.41 0.37 21.63
C ALA A 29 13.83 1.82 21.33
N GLY A 30 12.91 2.69 20.90
CA GLY A 30 13.21 4.09 20.54
C GLY A 30 14.11 4.23 19.31
N ARG A 31 14.16 3.23 18.41
CA ARG A 31 14.95 3.31 17.18
C ARG A 31 14.37 4.35 16.23
N SER A 32 15.24 5.09 15.55
CA SER A 32 14.85 5.98 14.45
C SER A 32 15.03 5.24 13.12
N GLY A 33 14.03 5.33 12.26
CA GLY A 33 14.13 4.89 10.86
C GLY A 33 14.75 5.94 9.95
N ILE A 34 14.98 7.17 10.44
CA ILE A 34 15.55 8.27 9.65
C ILE A 34 17.06 8.09 9.54
N ASN A 35 17.56 8.07 8.31
CA ASN A 35 18.97 7.86 7.98
C ASN A 35 19.36 8.75 6.79
N PRO A 36 20.64 8.91 6.48
CA PRO A 36 21.06 9.52 5.22
C PRO A 36 20.41 8.82 4.03
N ILE A 37 19.96 9.60 3.03
CA ILE A 37 19.38 9.09 1.78
C ILE A 37 20.42 8.24 1.05
N THR A 38 20.02 7.04 0.61
CA THR A 38 20.87 6.11 -0.14
C THR A 38 20.30 5.73 -1.51
N LEU A 39 19.04 6.07 -1.79
CA LEU A 39 18.37 5.73 -3.05
C LEU A 39 18.83 6.58 -4.23
N PHE A 40 19.36 7.78 -3.97
CA PHE A 40 19.91 8.69 -4.98
C PHE A 40 20.97 9.61 -4.38
N ASP A 41 21.73 10.33 -5.23
CA ASP A 41 22.69 11.34 -4.77
C ASP A 41 21.96 12.59 -4.26
N ALA A 42 21.91 12.74 -2.94
CA ALA A 42 21.29 13.86 -2.25
C ALA A 42 22.23 15.05 -2.01
N THR A 43 23.45 15.08 -2.58
CA THR A 43 24.49 16.09 -2.32
C THR A 43 23.97 17.51 -2.52
N ASN A 44 23.21 17.74 -3.58
CA ASN A 44 22.68 19.06 -3.97
C ASN A 44 21.32 19.39 -3.30
N PHE A 45 20.76 18.51 -2.48
CA PHE A 45 19.50 18.76 -1.79
C PHE A 45 19.73 19.38 -0.41
N ARG A 46 18.80 20.22 0.02
CA ARG A 46 18.85 20.82 1.38
C ARG A 46 18.62 19.78 2.46
N VAL A 47 17.72 18.83 2.23
CA VAL A 47 17.44 17.70 3.10
C VAL A 47 18.19 16.50 2.55
N LYS A 48 18.94 15.82 3.41
CA LYS A 48 19.81 14.68 3.04
C LYS A 48 19.48 13.43 3.85
N VAL A 49 18.38 13.46 4.59
CA VAL A 49 17.92 12.36 5.42
C VAL A 49 16.47 12.02 5.08
N ASP A 50 16.15 10.74 5.15
CA ASP A 50 14.80 10.22 5.00
C ASP A 50 14.64 8.87 5.73
N ALA A 51 13.40 8.40 5.78
CA ALA A 51 13.04 7.12 6.37
C ALA A 51 12.79 6.08 5.28
N GLU A 52 13.87 5.56 4.69
CA GLU A 52 13.82 4.55 3.63
C GLU A 52 13.48 3.16 4.17
N VAL A 53 12.60 2.43 3.50
CA VAL A 53 12.38 1.00 3.74
C VAL A 53 13.57 0.22 3.18
N LYS A 54 14.35 -0.41 4.06
CA LYS A 54 15.56 -1.18 3.69
C LYS A 54 15.30 -2.68 3.73
N GLY A 55 15.97 -3.42 2.83
CA GLY A 55 15.91 -4.89 2.81
C GLY A 55 14.59 -5.47 2.27
N PHE A 56 13.68 -4.65 1.77
CA PHE A 56 12.45 -5.15 1.15
C PHE A 56 12.74 -5.80 -0.21
N ASP A 57 12.41 -7.07 -0.29
CA ASP A 57 12.47 -7.87 -1.51
C ASP A 57 11.04 -8.30 -1.88
N PRO A 58 10.41 -7.67 -2.89
CA PRO A 58 9.04 -7.97 -3.26
C PRO A 58 8.86 -9.39 -3.79
N THR A 59 9.92 -10.04 -4.30
CA THR A 59 9.84 -11.40 -4.85
C THR A 59 9.52 -12.46 -3.80
N LYS A 60 9.74 -12.15 -2.52
CA LYS A 60 9.33 -13.01 -1.40
C LYS A 60 7.82 -13.03 -1.18
N TYR A 61 7.10 -12.05 -1.71
CA TYR A 61 5.68 -11.83 -1.44
C TYR A 61 4.80 -11.92 -2.69
N MET A 62 5.38 -11.75 -3.88
CA MET A 62 4.66 -11.77 -5.14
C MET A 62 5.54 -12.28 -6.28
N ASP A 63 4.94 -12.79 -7.35
CA ASP A 63 5.67 -13.26 -8.52
C ASP A 63 6.32 -12.09 -9.29
N LEU A 64 7.35 -12.40 -10.10
CA LEU A 64 8.10 -11.39 -10.86
C LEU A 64 7.21 -10.56 -11.79
N LYS A 65 6.20 -11.18 -12.40
CA LYS A 65 5.27 -10.48 -13.30
C LYS A 65 4.43 -9.45 -12.53
N MET A 66 4.06 -9.77 -11.30
CA MET A 66 3.35 -8.84 -10.42
C MET A 66 4.28 -7.72 -9.95
N VAL A 67 5.53 -8.04 -9.60
CA VAL A 67 6.54 -7.02 -9.23
C VAL A 67 6.73 -5.99 -10.34
N ASP A 68 6.88 -6.43 -11.59
CA ASP A 68 7.09 -5.53 -12.75
C ASP A 68 5.86 -4.65 -13.06
N ARG A 69 4.68 -5.11 -12.68
CA ARG A 69 3.41 -4.44 -12.99
C ARG A 69 2.89 -3.54 -11.88
N THR A 70 3.44 -3.64 -10.68
CA THR A 70 2.96 -2.87 -9.53
C THR A 70 3.99 -1.84 -9.07
N PRO A 71 3.58 -0.58 -8.87
CA PRO A 71 4.39 0.43 -8.21
C PRO A 71 4.80 0.03 -6.79
N LYS A 72 5.85 0.63 -6.27
CA LYS A 72 6.45 0.24 -4.98
C LYS A 72 5.47 0.42 -3.81
N ALA A 73 4.70 1.51 -3.78
CA ALA A 73 3.66 1.70 -2.77
C ALA A 73 2.61 0.57 -2.80
N VAL A 74 2.23 0.10 -3.99
CA VAL A 74 1.30 -1.03 -4.15
C VAL A 74 1.93 -2.34 -3.67
N GLN A 75 3.23 -2.54 -3.91
CA GLN A 75 3.98 -3.70 -3.39
C GLN A 75 3.98 -3.70 -1.85
N PHE A 76 4.20 -2.56 -1.23
CA PHE A 76 4.11 -2.40 0.23
C PHE A 76 2.71 -2.71 0.75
N ALA A 77 1.67 -2.15 0.10
CA ALA A 77 0.28 -2.40 0.47
C ALA A 77 -0.09 -3.88 0.38
N ILE A 78 0.27 -4.57 -0.70
CA ILE A 78 0.01 -6.00 -0.88
C ILE A 78 0.73 -6.82 0.20
N THR A 79 1.98 -6.48 0.51
CA THR A 79 2.77 -7.21 1.51
C THR A 79 2.19 -7.03 2.90
N ALA A 80 1.89 -5.79 3.30
CA ALA A 80 1.26 -5.51 4.58
C ALA A 80 -0.14 -6.14 4.68
N ALA A 81 -0.93 -6.10 3.60
CA ALA A 81 -2.23 -6.76 3.57
C ALA A 81 -2.12 -8.28 3.75
N LYS A 82 -1.12 -8.94 3.14
CA LYS A 82 -0.88 -10.39 3.36
C LYS A 82 -0.61 -10.71 4.82
N GLU A 83 0.21 -9.90 5.50
CA GLU A 83 0.46 -10.06 6.93
C GLU A 83 -0.83 -9.86 7.74
N ALA A 84 -1.60 -8.80 7.49
CA ALA A 84 -2.86 -8.52 8.16
C ALA A 84 -3.88 -9.66 7.98
N ILE A 85 -4.01 -10.20 6.77
CA ILE A 85 -4.88 -11.31 6.41
C ILE A 85 -4.47 -12.58 7.16
N ALA A 86 -3.18 -12.88 7.18
CA ALA A 86 -2.65 -14.04 7.90
C ALA A 86 -2.86 -13.90 9.43
N SER A 87 -2.59 -12.72 9.98
CA SER A 87 -2.83 -12.38 11.38
C SER A 87 -4.30 -12.51 11.76
N ALA A 88 -5.21 -12.06 10.90
CA ALA A 88 -6.65 -12.20 11.07
C ALA A 88 -7.17 -13.63 10.89
N ARG A 89 -6.35 -14.54 10.32
CA ARG A 89 -6.77 -15.87 9.86
C ARG A 89 -7.98 -15.80 8.92
N LEU A 90 -8.01 -14.77 8.07
CA LEU A 90 -9.07 -14.59 7.08
C LEU A 90 -8.95 -15.65 5.99
N ASP A 91 -9.99 -16.47 5.85
CA ASP A 91 -10.09 -17.51 4.84
C ASP A 91 -11.18 -17.15 3.83
N MET A 92 -10.78 -16.68 2.66
CA MET A 92 -11.70 -16.27 1.60
C MET A 92 -12.59 -17.39 1.05
N THR A 93 -12.27 -18.67 1.32
CA THR A 93 -13.13 -19.78 0.93
C THR A 93 -14.37 -19.90 1.83
N ARG A 94 -14.36 -19.24 2.98
CA ARG A 94 -15.43 -19.21 3.97
C ARG A 94 -16.22 -17.91 3.98
N GLU A 95 -15.73 -16.91 3.24
CA GLU A 95 -16.33 -15.59 3.14
C GLU A 95 -17.15 -15.44 1.84
N SER A 96 -18.16 -14.58 1.87
CA SER A 96 -18.80 -14.09 0.64
C SER A 96 -17.93 -13.00 0.01
N PRO A 97 -17.37 -13.20 -1.18
CA PRO A 97 -16.49 -12.21 -1.81
C PRO A 97 -17.15 -10.82 -1.96
N GLU A 98 -18.47 -10.77 -2.14
CA GLU A 98 -19.27 -9.55 -2.26
C GLU A 98 -19.38 -8.79 -0.93
N ARG A 99 -19.06 -9.45 0.19
CA ARG A 99 -19.09 -8.89 1.54
C ARG A 99 -17.69 -8.55 2.07
N VAL A 100 -16.65 -8.81 1.29
CA VAL A 100 -15.27 -8.44 1.61
C VAL A 100 -14.86 -7.27 0.75
N GLY A 101 -14.49 -6.16 1.39
CA GLY A 101 -14.09 -4.94 0.70
C GLY A 101 -12.66 -4.50 1.04
N VAL A 102 -12.18 -3.52 0.30
CA VAL A 102 -10.84 -2.93 0.45
C VAL A 102 -10.93 -1.40 0.38
N ASN A 103 -10.27 -0.72 1.30
CA ASN A 103 -10.11 0.72 1.25
C ASN A 103 -8.69 1.10 1.68
N ILE A 104 -7.79 1.18 0.70
CA ILE A 104 -6.38 1.52 0.94
C ILE A 104 -6.05 2.77 0.13
N SER A 105 -5.56 3.78 0.81
CA SER A 105 -5.09 5.00 0.19
C SER A 105 -3.64 4.89 -0.23
N ALA A 106 -3.30 5.42 -1.38
CA ALA A 106 -1.92 5.55 -1.84
C ALA A 106 -1.74 6.87 -2.60
N MET A 107 -0.55 7.44 -2.52
CA MET A 107 -0.18 8.53 -3.41
C MET A 107 0.32 8.00 -4.76
N VAL A 108 0.18 8.81 -5.79
CA VAL A 108 0.79 8.55 -7.09
C VAL A 108 2.31 8.69 -6.96
N GLU A 109 3.04 7.70 -7.41
CA GLU A 109 4.51 7.76 -7.45
C GLU A 109 4.97 8.75 -8.54
N GLY A 110 5.39 9.93 -8.12
CA GLY A 110 5.83 11.00 -9.02
C GLY A 110 7.00 10.58 -9.91
N ASP A 111 7.92 9.79 -9.37
CA ASP A 111 9.07 9.24 -10.10
C ASP A 111 8.63 8.38 -11.30
N TYR A 112 7.66 7.49 -11.11
CA TYR A 112 7.12 6.69 -12.21
C TYR A 112 6.52 7.57 -13.31
N VAL A 113 5.76 8.61 -12.93
CA VAL A 113 5.18 9.55 -13.90
C VAL A 113 6.26 10.28 -14.69
N VAL A 114 7.29 10.80 -13.99
CA VAL A 114 8.42 11.50 -14.62
C VAL A 114 9.18 10.57 -15.56
N LYS A 115 9.49 9.35 -15.15
CA LYS A 115 10.16 8.33 -16.01
C LYS A 115 9.35 8.04 -17.27
N GLN A 116 8.03 7.95 -17.16
CA GLN A 116 7.17 7.72 -18.32
C GLN A 116 7.14 8.93 -19.27
N CYS A 117 7.02 10.14 -18.74
CA CYS A 117 7.08 11.37 -19.54
C CYS A 117 8.42 11.47 -20.30
N ASN A 118 9.53 11.21 -19.65
CA ASN A 118 10.85 11.22 -20.26
C ASN A 118 10.97 10.13 -21.36
N ALA A 119 10.51 8.92 -21.09
CA ALA A 119 10.54 7.84 -22.08
C ALA A 119 9.73 8.18 -23.35
N ILE A 120 8.57 8.83 -23.18
CA ILE A 120 7.74 9.29 -24.31
C ILE A 120 8.44 10.41 -25.08
N ASN A 121 9.01 11.40 -24.37
CA ASN A 121 9.67 12.54 -25.00
C ASN A 121 10.94 12.12 -25.76
N GLU A 122 11.73 11.21 -25.21
CA GLU A 122 13.02 10.78 -25.80
C GLU A 122 12.85 9.72 -26.89
N ARG A 123 11.87 8.83 -26.74
CA ARG A 123 11.77 7.60 -27.56
C ARG A 123 10.43 7.46 -28.30
N GLY A 124 9.56 8.48 -28.13
CA GLY A 124 8.26 8.58 -28.80
C GLY A 124 7.11 7.83 -28.08
N PRO A 125 5.86 8.10 -28.49
CA PRO A 125 4.65 7.64 -27.80
C PRO A 125 4.47 6.12 -27.74
N ARG A 126 5.13 5.37 -28.63
CA ARG A 126 5.12 3.89 -28.58
C ARG A 126 5.82 3.30 -27.35
N ARG A 127 6.53 4.13 -26.59
CA ARG A 127 7.22 3.74 -25.33
C ARG A 127 6.40 4.02 -24.09
N ALA A 128 5.18 4.55 -24.23
CA ALA A 128 4.26 4.68 -23.11
C ALA A 128 3.94 3.27 -22.54
N ASP A 129 4.00 3.15 -21.22
CA ASP A 129 3.58 1.93 -20.53
C ASP A 129 2.06 1.76 -20.72
N PRO A 130 1.57 0.65 -21.29
CA PRO A 130 0.13 0.39 -21.41
C PRO A 130 -0.61 0.40 -20.06
N LEU A 131 0.12 0.16 -18.95
CA LEU A 131 -0.42 0.15 -17.60
C LEU A 131 -0.25 1.52 -16.90
N PHE A 132 0.13 2.58 -17.63
CA PHE A 132 0.40 3.88 -17.05
C PHE A 132 -0.74 4.39 -16.16
N VAL A 133 -1.97 4.37 -16.68
CA VAL A 133 -3.16 4.83 -15.93
C VAL A 133 -3.37 4.02 -14.65
N THR A 134 -3.23 2.70 -14.72
CA THR A 134 -3.38 1.82 -13.56
C THR A 134 -2.29 2.05 -12.52
N LYS A 135 -1.03 2.17 -12.97
CA LYS A 135 0.12 2.37 -12.09
C LYS A 135 0.16 3.78 -11.48
N SER A 136 -0.36 4.79 -12.17
CA SER A 136 -0.43 6.16 -11.65
C SER A 136 -1.73 6.48 -10.91
N SER A 137 -2.61 5.49 -10.71
CA SER A 137 -3.88 5.70 -10.00
C SER A 137 -3.69 5.64 -8.48
N PRO A 138 -4.22 6.60 -7.70
CA PRO A 138 -4.28 6.51 -6.24
C PRO A 138 -5.02 5.26 -5.73
N SER A 139 -5.90 4.68 -6.56
CA SER A 139 -6.63 3.45 -6.24
C SER A 139 -5.81 2.17 -6.47
N GLY A 140 -4.57 2.28 -6.95
CA GLY A 140 -3.73 1.12 -7.28
C GLY A 140 -3.56 0.14 -6.12
N ALA A 141 -3.38 0.66 -4.90
CA ALA A 141 -3.25 -0.17 -3.70
C ALA A 141 -4.53 -0.94 -3.38
N SER A 142 -5.69 -0.26 -3.37
CA SER A 142 -6.99 -0.92 -3.17
C SER A 142 -7.28 -1.96 -4.25
N MET A 143 -7.00 -1.65 -5.51
CA MET A 143 -7.15 -2.61 -6.62
C MET A 143 -6.24 -3.82 -6.44
N GLY A 144 -4.95 -3.60 -6.15
CA GLY A 144 -3.97 -4.68 -6.00
C GLY A 144 -4.33 -5.64 -4.88
N VAL A 145 -4.75 -5.13 -3.72
CA VAL A 145 -5.18 -5.95 -2.59
C VAL A 145 -6.54 -6.61 -2.87
N GLY A 146 -7.48 -5.90 -3.50
CA GLY A 146 -8.77 -6.48 -3.91
C GLY A 146 -8.61 -7.66 -4.87
N MET A 147 -7.72 -7.54 -5.85
CA MET A 147 -7.38 -8.63 -6.77
C MET A 147 -6.71 -9.81 -6.05
N LEU A 148 -5.79 -9.53 -5.12
CA LEU A 148 -5.14 -10.56 -4.31
C LEU A 148 -6.14 -11.42 -3.55
N LEU A 149 -7.16 -10.77 -2.96
CA LEU A 149 -8.20 -11.42 -2.16
C LEU A 149 -9.34 -12.04 -3.00
N GLY A 150 -9.49 -11.64 -4.24
CA GLY A 150 -10.72 -11.92 -5.01
C GLY A 150 -11.94 -11.22 -4.40
N ALA A 151 -11.73 -10.11 -3.66
CA ALA A 151 -12.79 -9.34 -3.02
C ALA A 151 -13.66 -8.64 -4.08
N LYS A 152 -14.97 -8.66 -3.87
CA LYS A 152 -15.97 -8.07 -4.78
C LYS A 152 -16.90 -7.09 -4.06
N GLY A 153 -16.67 -6.86 -2.78
CA GLY A 153 -17.35 -5.84 -2.00
C GLY A 153 -16.85 -4.43 -2.32
N PRO A 154 -17.16 -3.44 -1.47
CA PRO A 154 -16.72 -2.06 -1.68
C PRO A 154 -15.21 -1.97 -1.89
N ASN A 155 -14.79 -1.35 -2.99
CA ASN A 155 -13.37 -1.09 -3.26
C ASN A 155 -13.21 0.41 -3.56
N SER A 156 -12.48 1.10 -2.70
CA SER A 156 -12.31 2.54 -2.78
C SER A 156 -10.93 2.98 -2.29
N SER A 157 -10.61 4.23 -2.56
CA SER A 157 -9.43 4.90 -2.02
C SER A 157 -9.83 6.30 -1.61
N VAL A 158 -9.60 6.65 -0.35
CA VAL A 158 -9.81 8.02 0.17
C VAL A 158 -8.49 8.75 0.08
N ASN A 159 -8.53 10.01 -0.31
CA ASN A 159 -7.32 10.82 -0.40
C ASN A 159 -7.49 12.13 0.37
N SER A 160 -6.92 12.18 1.56
CA SER A 160 -6.85 13.34 2.44
C SER A 160 -5.39 13.63 2.85
N LEU A 161 -4.45 13.40 1.92
CA LEU A 161 -3.01 13.57 2.12
C LEU A 161 -2.51 12.69 3.30
N CYS A 162 -1.79 13.29 4.25
CA CYS A 162 -1.18 12.57 5.37
C CYS A 162 -2.20 11.85 6.28
N ALA A 163 -3.48 12.26 6.27
CA ALA A 163 -4.55 11.63 7.04
C ALA A 163 -5.21 10.44 6.33
N SER A 164 -4.88 10.18 5.06
CA SER A 164 -5.57 9.21 4.20
C SER A 164 -5.67 7.81 4.80
N GLY A 165 -4.61 7.33 5.46
CA GLY A 165 -4.62 6.01 6.10
C GLY A 165 -5.66 5.91 7.23
N ALA A 166 -5.77 6.94 8.07
CA ALA A 166 -6.78 7.01 9.12
C ALA A 166 -8.20 7.13 8.57
N ASP A 167 -8.38 7.98 7.53
CA ASP A 167 -9.67 8.15 6.86
C ASP A 167 -10.13 6.87 6.14
N ALA A 168 -9.18 6.11 5.60
CA ALA A 168 -9.48 4.81 5.00
C ALA A 168 -10.04 3.83 6.03
N ILE A 169 -9.47 3.79 7.24
CA ILE A 169 -9.98 2.97 8.36
C ILE A 169 -11.36 3.45 8.81
N GLY A 170 -11.55 4.77 8.94
CA GLY A 170 -12.85 5.36 9.29
C GLY A 170 -13.94 5.06 8.25
N THR A 171 -13.60 5.13 6.98
CA THR A 171 -14.51 4.79 5.87
C THR A 171 -14.85 3.30 5.88
N ALA A 172 -13.87 2.43 6.10
CA ALA A 172 -14.09 0.99 6.23
C ALA A 172 -15.03 0.64 7.39
N LEU A 173 -14.85 1.30 8.55
CA LEU A 173 -15.77 1.20 9.69
C LEU A 173 -17.22 1.54 9.27
N ASN A 174 -17.40 2.60 8.49
CA ASN A 174 -18.72 3.01 8.02
C ASN A 174 -19.32 1.99 7.03
N PHE A 175 -18.55 1.42 6.11
CA PHE A 175 -19.03 0.37 5.21
C PHE A 175 -19.54 -0.85 5.98
N ILE A 176 -18.85 -1.27 7.04
CA ILE A 176 -19.32 -2.38 7.88
C ILE A 176 -20.59 -1.98 8.65
N ARG A 177 -20.61 -0.82 9.29
CA ARG A 177 -21.76 -0.36 10.08
C ARG A 177 -23.04 -0.14 9.26
N LEU A 178 -22.89 0.28 8.02
CA LEU A 178 -23.99 0.47 7.07
C LEU A 178 -24.41 -0.83 6.38
N GLY A 179 -23.74 -1.94 6.65
CA GLY A 179 -24.06 -3.25 6.09
C GLY A 179 -23.62 -3.47 4.66
N TYR A 180 -22.70 -2.66 4.12
CA TYR A 180 -22.13 -2.87 2.78
C TYR A 180 -21.09 -3.97 2.73
N ALA A 181 -20.39 -4.23 3.83
CA ALA A 181 -19.38 -5.27 3.96
C ALA A 181 -19.43 -5.90 5.36
N ASP A 182 -18.90 -7.11 5.49
CA ASP A 182 -18.68 -7.78 6.78
C ASP A 182 -17.20 -7.71 7.16
N VAL A 183 -16.31 -7.67 6.17
CA VAL A 183 -14.88 -7.56 6.32
C VAL A 183 -14.34 -6.44 5.44
N MET A 184 -13.43 -5.63 5.99
CA MET A 184 -12.73 -4.60 5.23
C MET A 184 -11.23 -4.66 5.50
N VAL A 185 -10.42 -4.68 4.45
CA VAL A 185 -8.99 -4.39 4.54
C VAL A 185 -8.79 -2.90 4.30
N ALA A 186 -8.22 -2.20 5.27
CA ALA A 186 -8.12 -0.75 5.22
C ALA A 186 -6.77 -0.24 5.71
N GLY A 187 -6.31 0.87 5.15
CA GLY A 187 -5.05 1.50 5.54
C GLY A 187 -4.52 2.49 4.52
N GLY A 188 -3.22 2.74 4.60
CA GLY A 188 -2.51 3.59 3.65
C GLY A 188 -1.15 3.02 3.30
N ALA A 189 -0.68 3.29 2.09
CA ALA A 189 0.65 2.92 1.63
C ALA A 189 1.23 4.06 0.79
N ASP A 190 2.49 4.34 1.00
CA ASP A 190 3.20 5.38 0.25
C ASP A 190 4.65 4.97 -0.02
N SER A 191 5.23 5.53 -1.06
CA SER A 191 6.62 5.35 -1.45
C SER A 191 7.09 6.62 -2.15
N SER A 192 7.20 7.70 -1.36
CA SER A 192 7.48 9.05 -1.89
C SER A 192 8.92 9.23 -2.34
N LEU A 193 9.82 8.39 -1.85
CA LEU A 193 11.24 8.34 -2.23
C LEU A 193 11.54 7.06 -3.01
N THR A 194 11.79 7.20 -4.29
CA THR A 194 12.18 6.10 -5.20
C THR A 194 13.26 6.54 -6.16
#